data_29bd0430a830b6b6b84ce054c7722104
#
_entry.id   29bd0430a830b6b6b84ce054c7722104
#
_cell.length_a   1.000
_cell.length_b   1.000
_cell.length_c   1.000
_cell.angle_alpha   90.00
_cell.angle_beta   90.00
_cell.angle_gamma   90.00
#
_symmetry.space_group_name_H-M   'P 1'
#
loop_
_entity.id
_entity.type
_entity.pdbx_description
1 polymer ?
#
loop_
_entity_poly.entity_id
_entity_poly.type
_entity_poly.pdbx_seq_one_letter_code
_entity_poly.pdbx_strand_id
1 'polypeptide(L)'
;MRSVYFVAARRTPIGKLRGALSHVRPDDLAAAVVRDLVATAGIEPGQVDEVYWGAANQAGEDNRNVARMAVLLAGLPESVPGATVNRLCASGMEAVTVAARTIASGEAEIVVAGGSESMSRAPFVLPRPDDGLPNAMSIADTRLGWRLVNARMRELHGLLSMGETAEEVAQRYKVGRERQDEFALRSHQNAAAARDAGHFAGEIVEIDGVTSDEGIRADTSLEKLAKLKTVFKADGTVTAGNSSPLNDGAAGLVLMSEDALKRSNLEPLGRYVAGASAGVHPDVMGIGPVPATQKVLDRVGWKIGDLQQAELNEAFAAQALAVVDQLGIDPAIVNPSGGAIAIGHPLGCSGARILTTLLHRMRRTGDTRGLATMCVGVGQGSAVLVER
;
A
#
# COMPACT_ATOMS: atom_id res chain seq x y z
N MET A 1 26.18 -3.02 -8.10
CA MET A 1 24.99 -2.13 -8.07
C MET A 1 25.21 -1.07 -7.00
N ARG A 2 24.79 0.18 -7.25
CA ARG A 2 24.90 1.27 -6.26
C ARG A 2 23.95 1.03 -5.09
N SER A 3 24.36 1.45 -3.89
CA SER A 3 23.46 1.47 -2.72
C SER A 3 22.39 2.55 -2.89
N VAL A 4 21.19 2.28 -2.38
CA VAL A 4 20.03 3.16 -2.50
C VAL A 4 19.47 3.46 -1.11
N TYR A 5 19.26 4.72 -0.80
CA TYR A 5 18.86 5.19 0.52
C TYR A 5 17.54 5.94 0.47
N PHE A 6 16.72 5.76 1.47
CA PHE A 6 15.53 6.55 1.73
C PHE A 6 15.89 7.78 2.57
N VAL A 7 15.58 8.97 2.08
CA VAL A 7 15.93 10.21 2.78
C VAL A 7 14.73 10.98 3.29
N ALA A 8 13.56 10.78 2.69
CA ALA A 8 12.29 11.28 3.16
C ALA A 8 11.19 10.26 2.88
N ALA A 9 10.18 10.22 3.74
CA ALA A 9 9.01 9.36 3.61
C ALA A 9 7.80 10.08 4.22
N ARG A 10 6.76 10.34 3.42
CA ARG A 10 5.59 11.13 3.79
C ARG A 10 4.31 10.52 3.25
N ARG A 11 3.18 10.80 3.90
CA ARG A 11 1.86 10.37 3.47
C ARG A 11 0.78 11.37 3.86
N THR A 12 -0.33 11.36 3.17
CA THR A 12 -1.54 12.02 3.67
C THR A 12 -2.11 11.25 4.88
N PRO A 13 -3.00 11.83 5.67
CA PRO A 13 -3.97 11.05 6.40
C PRO A 13 -4.69 10.09 5.45
N ILE A 14 -5.20 8.98 5.98
CA ILE A 14 -6.04 8.06 5.20
C ILE A 14 -7.51 8.37 5.48
N GLY A 15 -8.20 8.83 4.44
CA GLY A 15 -9.62 9.14 4.46
C GLY A 15 -10.49 7.90 4.29
N LYS A 16 -11.68 7.90 4.90
CA LYS A 16 -12.72 6.90 4.64
C LYS A 16 -13.39 7.15 3.28
N LEU A 17 -13.99 6.11 2.74
CA LEU A 17 -14.89 6.26 1.59
C LEU A 17 -15.94 7.34 1.88
N ARG A 18 -16.01 8.36 1.03
CA ARG A 18 -16.87 9.55 1.21
C ARG A 18 -16.61 10.33 2.51
N GLY A 19 -15.40 10.19 3.07
CA GLY A 19 -14.95 10.90 4.27
C GLY A 19 -14.27 12.23 3.96
N ALA A 20 -13.39 12.67 4.87
CA ALA A 20 -12.78 14.00 4.83
C ALA A 20 -11.95 14.29 3.58
N LEU A 21 -11.36 13.26 2.94
CA LEU A 21 -10.57 13.42 1.71
C LEU A 21 -11.36 13.17 0.41
N SER A 22 -12.65 12.86 0.49
CA SER A 22 -13.45 12.46 -0.68
C SER A 22 -13.63 13.54 -1.74
N HIS A 23 -13.43 14.81 -1.38
CA HIS A 23 -13.48 15.95 -2.29
C HIS A 23 -12.14 16.22 -2.98
N VAL A 24 -11.03 15.66 -2.49
CA VAL A 24 -9.69 15.87 -3.03
C VAL A 24 -9.42 14.87 -4.16
N ARG A 25 -8.95 15.37 -5.28
CA ARG A 25 -8.61 14.55 -6.46
C ARG A 25 -7.37 13.68 -6.19
N PRO A 26 -7.26 12.48 -6.76
CA PRO A 26 -6.10 11.61 -6.57
C PRO A 26 -4.77 12.22 -7.07
N ASP A 27 -4.81 13.03 -8.14
CA ASP A 27 -3.66 13.75 -8.65
C ASP A 27 -3.24 14.91 -7.72
N ASP A 28 -4.17 15.59 -7.04
CA ASP A 28 -3.88 16.60 -6.04
C ASP A 28 -3.31 15.98 -4.75
N LEU A 29 -3.85 14.84 -4.28
CA LEU A 29 -3.27 14.07 -3.17
C LEU A 29 -1.82 13.67 -3.46
N ALA A 30 -1.55 13.18 -4.67
CA ALA A 30 -0.21 12.84 -5.12
C ALA A 30 0.72 14.06 -5.14
N ALA A 31 0.26 15.17 -5.71
CA ALA A 31 1.02 16.42 -5.80
C ALA A 31 1.37 17.01 -4.43
N ALA A 32 0.45 16.95 -3.46
CA ALA A 32 0.70 17.41 -2.10
C ALA A 32 1.84 16.62 -1.44
N VAL A 33 1.83 15.28 -1.58
CA VAL A 33 2.90 14.42 -1.05
C VAL A 33 4.22 14.65 -1.77
N VAL A 34 4.24 14.75 -3.10
CA VAL A 34 5.46 15.01 -3.90
C VAL A 34 6.10 16.34 -3.48
N ARG A 35 5.30 17.39 -3.35
CA ARG A 35 5.78 18.72 -2.91
C ARG A 35 6.38 18.67 -1.52
N ASP A 36 5.69 18.05 -0.57
CA ASP A 36 6.16 17.95 0.82
C ASP A 36 7.43 17.08 0.93
N LEU A 37 7.54 16.00 0.15
CA LEU A 37 8.72 15.17 0.10
C LEU A 37 9.97 15.92 -0.34
N VAL A 38 9.87 16.70 -1.42
CA VAL A 38 10.99 17.51 -1.95
C VAL A 38 11.39 18.55 -0.92
N ALA A 39 10.42 19.23 -0.29
CA ALA A 39 10.68 20.21 0.76
C ALA A 39 11.30 19.56 2.01
N THR A 40 10.75 18.43 2.48
CA THR A 40 11.25 17.69 3.65
C THR A 40 12.68 17.15 3.42
N ALA A 41 12.98 16.68 2.21
CA ALA A 41 14.33 16.25 1.83
C ALA A 41 15.30 17.42 1.65
N GLY A 42 14.83 18.67 1.60
CA GLY A 42 15.68 19.84 1.39
C GLY A 42 16.44 19.83 0.08
N ILE A 43 15.88 19.22 -0.97
CA ILE A 43 16.46 19.14 -2.31
C ILE A 43 15.83 20.18 -3.23
N GLU A 44 16.61 20.68 -4.17
CA GLU A 44 16.07 21.54 -5.22
C GLU A 44 15.17 20.73 -6.15
N PRO A 45 13.97 21.20 -6.49
CA PRO A 45 13.02 20.46 -7.33
C PRO A 45 13.61 19.95 -8.65
N GLY A 46 14.55 20.68 -9.25
CA GLY A 46 15.23 20.32 -10.49
C GLY A 46 16.29 19.22 -10.34
N GLN A 47 16.61 18.77 -9.12
CA GLN A 47 17.52 17.67 -8.86
C GLN A 47 16.81 16.29 -8.91
N VAL A 48 15.46 16.28 -8.99
CA VAL A 48 14.70 15.04 -9.14
C VAL A 48 14.83 14.56 -10.57
N ASP A 49 15.42 13.39 -10.76
CA ASP A 49 15.63 12.80 -12.08
C ASP A 49 14.35 12.19 -12.65
N GLU A 50 13.50 11.59 -11.79
CA GLU A 50 12.29 10.85 -12.20
C GLU A 50 11.28 10.77 -11.06
N VAL A 51 9.99 10.67 -11.39
CA VAL A 51 8.92 10.36 -10.45
C VAL A 51 8.20 9.09 -10.87
N TYR A 52 8.26 8.02 -10.07
CA TYR A 52 7.45 6.83 -10.24
C TYR A 52 6.27 6.84 -9.28
N TRP A 53 5.06 6.72 -9.79
CA TRP A 53 3.87 6.82 -8.95
C TRP A 53 2.88 5.70 -9.21
N GLY A 54 2.50 4.98 -8.14
CA GLY A 54 1.56 3.88 -8.19
C GLY A 54 0.11 4.35 -8.22
N ALA A 55 -0.70 3.75 -9.08
CA ALA A 55 -2.15 3.88 -9.08
C ALA A 55 -2.78 2.57 -9.55
N ALA A 56 -3.71 2.02 -8.76
CA ALA A 56 -4.39 0.77 -9.10
C ALA A 56 -5.55 1.00 -10.06
N ASN A 57 -6.34 2.03 -9.82
CA ASN A 57 -7.35 2.52 -10.75
C ASN A 57 -6.74 3.59 -11.66
N GLN A 58 -7.01 3.52 -12.94
CA GLN A 58 -6.59 4.52 -13.93
C GLN A 58 -7.74 4.90 -14.86
N ALA A 59 -8.97 4.75 -14.36
CA ALA A 59 -10.18 5.00 -15.14
C ALA A 59 -10.74 6.42 -14.97
N GLY A 60 -10.39 7.10 -13.89
CA GLY A 60 -10.92 8.40 -13.50
C GLY A 60 -9.91 9.54 -13.60
N GLU A 61 -9.85 10.37 -12.56
CA GLU A 61 -8.97 11.54 -12.45
C GLU A 61 -7.49 11.16 -12.29
N ASP A 62 -7.23 9.89 -12.00
CA ASP A 62 -5.93 9.21 -11.98
C ASP A 62 -5.50 8.66 -13.36
N ASN A 63 -6.25 8.97 -14.41
CA ASN A 63 -6.00 8.49 -15.77
C ASN A 63 -4.73 9.08 -16.40
N ARG A 64 -4.38 8.54 -17.57
CA ARG A 64 -3.19 8.87 -18.35
C ARG A 64 -1.92 8.58 -17.57
N ASN A 65 -1.31 9.56 -16.97
CA ASN A 65 -0.08 9.41 -16.21
C ASN A 65 -0.16 10.30 -14.97
N VAL A 66 -0.73 9.76 -13.90
CA VAL A 66 -0.90 10.50 -12.63
C VAL A 66 0.44 10.94 -12.04
N ALA A 67 1.53 10.20 -12.26
CA ALA A 67 2.87 10.63 -11.86
C ALA A 67 3.26 11.96 -12.51
N ARG A 68 3.08 12.07 -13.81
CA ARG A 68 3.39 13.33 -14.54
C ARG A 68 2.45 14.47 -14.13
N MET A 69 1.18 14.18 -13.88
CA MET A 69 0.25 15.18 -13.34
C MET A 69 0.71 15.68 -11.98
N ALA A 70 1.10 14.77 -11.08
CA ALA A 70 1.61 15.11 -9.75
C ALA A 70 2.87 15.99 -9.81
N VAL A 71 3.82 15.68 -10.71
CA VAL A 71 5.03 16.50 -10.94
C VAL A 71 4.66 17.95 -11.24
N LEU A 72 3.77 18.17 -12.20
CA LEU A 72 3.37 19.51 -12.65
C LEU A 72 2.54 20.26 -11.60
N LEU A 73 1.60 19.57 -10.95
CA LEU A 73 0.76 20.12 -9.89
C LEU A 73 1.55 20.42 -8.60
N ALA A 74 2.60 19.65 -8.33
CA ALA A 74 3.52 19.91 -7.21
C ALA A 74 4.42 21.12 -7.45
N GLY A 75 4.51 21.61 -8.69
CA GLY A 75 5.37 22.74 -9.08
C GLY A 75 6.82 22.37 -9.34
N LEU A 76 7.12 21.09 -9.61
CA LEU A 76 8.44 20.69 -10.10
C LEU A 76 8.65 21.18 -11.54
N PRO A 77 9.91 21.38 -11.96
CA PRO A 77 10.21 21.80 -13.33
C PRO A 77 9.66 20.82 -14.39
N GLU A 78 9.30 21.35 -15.55
CA GLU A 78 8.79 20.56 -16.67
C GLU A 78 9.80 19.53 -17.18
N SER A 79 11.07 19.71 -16.89
CA SER A 79 12.17 18.77 -17.20
C SER A 79 12.08 17.47 -16.41
N VAL A 80 11.40 17.44 -15.23
CA VAL A 80 11.26 16.24 -14.42
C VAL A 80 10.20 15.33 -15.03
N PRO A 81 10.55 14.16 -15.54
CA PRO A 81 9.59 13.21 -16.10
C PRO A 81 8.83 12.47 -15.00
N GLY A 82 7.82 11.69 -15.39
CA GLY A 82 7.10 10.84 -14.45
C GLY A 82 6.42 9.68 -15.15
N ALA A 83 6.38 8.53 -14.50
CA ALA A 83 5.75 7.31 -15.00
C ALA A 83 4.83 6.66 -13.97
N THR A 84 3.63 6.27 -14.41
CA THR A 84 2.66 5.58 -13.56
C THR A 84 2.91 4.08 -13.58
N VAL A 85 2.90 3.46 -12.39
CA VAL A 85 3.11 2.03 -12.18
C VAL A 85 1.83 1.39 -11.65
N ASN A 86 1.44 0.25 -12.21
CA ASN A 86 0.29 -0.52 -11.74
C ASN A 86 0.67 -1.97 -11.42
N ARG A 87 0.63 -2.32 -10.15
CA ARG A 87 0.61 -3.67 -9.60
C ARG A 87 -0.55 -3.78 -8.61
N LEU A 88 -1.73 -3.27 -8.99
CA LEU A 88 -2.91 -3.22 -8.13
C LEU A 88 -2.57 -2.68 -6.72
N CYS A 89 -2.92 -3.42 -5.66
CA CYS A 89 -2.67 -2.99 -4.27
C CYS A 89 -1.20 -2.63 -3.98
N ALA A 90 -0.24 -3.25 -4.67
CA ALA A 90 1.19 -3.00 -4.46
C ALA A 90 1.79 -1.95 -5.41
N SER A 91 0.98 -1.17 -6.12
CA SER A 91 1.48 -0.19 -7.10
C SER A 91 2.49 0.79 -6.50
N GLY A 92 2.23 1.32 -5.31
CA GLY A 92 3.17 2.22 -4.62
C GLY A 92 4.47 1.53 -4.19
N MET A 93 4.41 0.27 -3.74
CA MET A 93 5.63 -0.51 -3.42
C MET A 93 6.42 -0.85 -4.68
N GLU A 94 5.75 -1.18 -5.78
CA GLU A 94 6.43 -1.42 -7.06
C GLU A 94 7.08 -0.16 -7.60
N ALA A 95 6.43 1.01 -7.48
CA ALA A 95 7.02 2.30 -7.84
C ALA A 95 8.35 2.54 -7.08
N VAL A 96 8.37 2.27 -5.76
CA VAL A 96 9.59 2.33 -4.94
C VAL A 96 10.63 1.31 -5.41
N THR A 97 10.22 0.10 -5.76
CA THR A 97 11.13 -0.95 -6.24
C THR A 97 11.72 -0.59 -7.62
N VAL A 98 10.94 0.01 -8.52
CA VAL A 98 11.41 0.53 -9.80
C VAL A 98 12.42 1.65 -9.58
N ALA A 99 12.09 2.64 -8.75
CA ALA A 99 13.00 3.73 -8.39
C ALA A 99 14.35 3.23 -7.84
N ALA A 100 14.28 2.27 -6.91
CA ALA A 100 15.50 1.68 -6.34
C ALA A 100 16.35 0.97 -7.41
N ARG A 101 15.74 0.29 -8.38
CA ARG A 101 16.44 -0.37 -9.49
C ARG A 101 17.06 0.65 -10.46
N THR A 102 16.34 1.73 -10.79
CA THR A 102 16.81 2.82 -11.64
C THR A 102 18.06 3.49 -11.04
N ILE A 103 18.04 3.77 -9.73
CA ILE A 103 19.21 4.31 -9.03
C ILE A 103 20.35 3.28 -8.97
N ALA A 104 20.05 2.02 -8.64
CA ALA A 104 21.05 0.97 -8.52
C ALA A 104 21.74 0.64 -9.86
N SER A 105 21.07 0.80 -11.01
CA SER A 105 21.64 0.68 -12.36
C SER A 105 22.53 1.86 -12.75
N GLY A 106 22.37 3.01 -12.07
CA GLY A 106 23.11 4.23 -12.35
C GLY A 106 22.45 5.17 -13.36
N GLU A 107 21.16 4.94 -13.67
CA GLU A 107 20.38 5.76 -14.60
C GLU A 107 19.80 7.02 -13.93
N ALA A 108 19.70 7.03 -12.59
CA ALA A 108 19.25 8.17 -11.81
C ALA A 108 20.03 8.27 -10.49
N GLU A 109 20.00 9.43 -9.85
CA GLU A 109 20.59 9.68 -8.54
C GLU A 109 19.55 10.02 -7.48
N ILE A 110 18.49 10.76 -7.84
CA ILE A 110 17.41 11.20 -6.94
C ILE A 110 16.08 10.91 -7.59
N VAL A 111 15.28 10.05 -6.98
CA VAL A 111 13.97 9.64 -7.49
C VAL A 111 12.91 9.80 -6.41
N VAL A 112 11.78 10.38 -6.76
CA VAL A 112 10.58 10.37 -5.92
C VAL A 112 9.71 9.18 -6.34
N ALA A 113 9.31 8.35 -5.38
CA ALA A 113 8.47 7.20 -5.65
C ALA A 113 7.36 7.04 -4.60
N GLY A 114 6.18 6.70 -5.05
CA GLY A 114 5.04 6.55 -4.15
C GLY A 114 3.80 6.02 -4.84
N GLY A 115 2.64 6.38 -4.33
CA GLY A 115 1.37 6.05 -4.95
C GLY A 115 0.18 6.73 -4.28
N SER A 116 -0.92 6.80 -4.99
CA SER A 116 -2.18 7.37 -4.54
C SER A 116 -3.36 6.55 -5.01
N GLU A 117 -4.46 6.67 -4.29
CA GLU A 117 -5.76 6.13 -4.67
C GLU A 117 -6.86 6.99 -4.07
N SER A 118 -7.88 7.33 -4.84
CA SER A 118 -9.13 7.84 -4.30
C SER A 118 -10.28 6.89 -4.71
N MET A 119 -10.67 6.04 -3.78
CA MET A 119 -11.78 5.12 -4.00
C MET A 119 -13.13 5.83 -3.91
N SER A 120 -13.18 7.02 -3.28
CA SER A 120 -14.36 7.89 -3.25
C SER A 120 -14.68 8.48 -4.62
N ARG A 121 -13.65 8.75 -5.42
CA ARG A 121 -13.75 9.42 -6.75
C ARG A 121 -13.61 8.45 -7.91
N ALA A 122 -13.45 7.16 -7.64
CA ALA A 122 -13.41 6.14 -8.69
C ALA A 122 -14.70 6.16 -9.53
N PRO A 123 -14.62 6.31 -10.85
CA PRO A 123 -15.80 6.50 -11.69
C PRO A 123 -16.53 5.20 -11.98
N PHE A 124 -17.76 5.33 -12.47
CA PHE A 124 -18.39 4.29 -13.24
C PHE A 124 -17.89 4.35 -14.70
N VAL A 125 -17.71 3.19 -15.31
CA VAL A 125 -17.29 3.06 -16.70
C VAL A 125 -18.31 2.29 -17.51
N LEU A 126 -18.41 2.68 -18.78
CA LEU A 126 -19.30 2.10 -19.76
C LEU A 126 -18.45 1.59 -20.93
N PRO A 127 -18.48 0.27 -21.24
CA PRO A 127 -17.77 -0.24 -22.41
C PRO A 127 -18.42 0.29 -23.71
N ARG A 128 -17.61 0.45 -24.73
CA ARG A 128 -18.16 0.67 -26.08
C ARG A 128 -18.83 -0.61 -26.56
N PRO A 129 -19.99 -0.53 -27.21
CA PRO A 129 -20.59 -1.70 -27.84
C PRO A 129 -19.73 -2.20 -29.00
N ASP A 130 -19.69 -3.50 -29.19
CA ASP A 130 -18.96 -4.13 -30.31
C ASP A 130 -19.64 -3.80 -31.65
N ASP A 131 -21.00 -3.79 -31.68
CA ASP A 131 -21.81 -3.52 -32.83
C ASP A 131 -22.97 -2.56 -32.52
N GLY A 132 -23.09 -1.50 -33.30
CA GLY A 132 -24.25 -0.59 -33.32
C GLY A 132 -24.61 0.04 -31.97
N LEU A 133 -25.89 0.38 -31.80
CA LEU A 133 -26.44 0.85 -30.50
C LEU A 133 -26.97 -0.36 -29.72
N PRO A 134 -26.46 -0.66 -28.52
CA PRO A 134 -26.94 -1.78 -27.76
C PRO A 134 -28.33 -1.53 -27.18
N ASN A 135 -29.16 -2.57 -27.10
CA ASN A 135 -30.46 -2.51 -26.45
C ASN A 135 -30.37 -2.34 -24.92
N ALA A 136 -29.19 -2.66 -24.35
CA ALA A 136 -28.87 -2.46 -22.94
C ALA A 136 -27.38 -2.15 -22.79
N MET A 137 -27.05 -1.28 -21.84
CA MET A 137 -25.68 -0.92 -21.51
C MET A 137 -25.33 -1.41 -20.10
N SER A 138 -24.16 -2.04 -19.96
CA SER A 138 -23.63 -2.45 -18.66
C SER A 138 -22.74 -1.35 -18.09
N ILE A 139 -23.02 -0.91 -16.86
CA ILE A 139 -22.20 0.06 -16.12
C ILE A 139 -21.38 -0.69 -15.08
N ALA A 140 -20.07 -0.47 -15.06
CA ALA A 140 -19.17 -1.09 -14.09
C ALA A 140 -18.62 -0.05 -13.09
N ASP A 141 -18.71 -0.36 -11.80
CA ASP A 141 -18.04 0.38 -10.74
C ASP A 141 -16.54 0.04 -10.74
N THR A 142 -15.68 1.07 -10.74
CA THR A 142 -14.23 0.86 -10.83
C THR A 142 -13.52 0.90 -9.48
N ARG A 143 -14.23 1.10 -8.37
CA ARG A 143 -13.64 1.21 -7.03
C ARG A 143 -12.88 -0.04 -6.61
N LEU A 144 -13.46 -1.21 -6.84
CA LEU A 144 -12.90 -2.49 -6.43
C LEU A 144 -13.47 -3.64 -7.26
N GLY A 145 -12.73 -4.72 -7.39
CA GLY A 145 -13.19 -5.96 -7.99
C GLY A 145 -13.07 -6.00 -9.52
N TRP A 146 -13.72 -7.00 -10.07
CA TRP A 146 -13.67 -7.32 -11.49
C TRP A 146 -14.58 -6.41 -12.31
N ARG A 147 -14.06 -5.88 -13.40
CA ARG A 147 -14.79 -5.08 -14.38
C ARG A 147 -14.28 -5.38 -15.79
N LEU A 148 -15.13 -5.27 -16.80
CA LEU A 148 -14.77 -5.50 -18.20
C LEU A 148 -14.03 -6.83 -18.40
N VAL A 149 -14.59 -7.90 -17.82
CA VAL A 149 -13.92 -9.19 -17.65
C VAL A 149 -13.73 -9.90 -18.97
N ASN A 150 -12.51 -10.36 -19.23
CA ASN A 150 -12.22 -11.27 -20.32
C ASN A 150 -12.91 -12.64 -20.08
N ALA A 151 -13.73 -13.09 -21.03
CA ALA A 151 -14.48 -14.35 -20.90
C ALA A 151 -13.56 -15.54 -20.65
N ARG A 152 -12.41 -15.63 -21.34
CA ARG A 152 -11.43 -16.69 -21.14
C ARG A 152 -10.80 -16.67 -19.74
N MET A 153 -10.61 -15.49 -19.14
CA MET A 153 -10.14 -15.39 -17.75
C MET A 153 -11.14 -16.03 -16.78
N ARG A 154 -12.44 -15.84 -17.01
CA ARG A 154 -13.52 -16.48 -16.24
C ARG A 154 -13.50 -18.02 -16.36
N GLU A 155 -13.23 -18.52 -17.55
CA GLU A 155 -13.15 -19.97 -17.78
C GLU A 155 -11.94 -20.60 -17.09
N LEU A 156 -10.78 -19.91 -17.11
CA LEU A 156 -9.53 -20.46 -16.61
C LEU A 156 -9.36 -20.38 -15.10
N HIS A 157 -9.84 -19.31 -14.46
CA HIS A 157 -9.45 -18.99 -13.07
C HIS A 157 -10.62 -18.64 -12.15
N GLY A 158 -11.86 -18.61 -12.65
CA GLY A 158 -12.95 -18.06 -11.88
C GLY A 158 -12.76 -16.55 -11.60
N LEU A 159 -13.69 -15.93 -10.88
CA LEU A 159 -13.69 -14.50 -10.62
C LEU A 159 -14.21 -14.21 -9.22
N LEU A 160 -13.56 -14.77 -8.21
CA LEU A 160 -13.91 -14.48 -6.83
C LEU A 160 -13.68 -12.99 -6.53
N SER A 161 -14.59 -12.38 -5.79
CA SER A 161 -14.37 -11.05 -5.22
C SER A 161 -13.26 -11.11 -4.16
N MET A 162 -12.72 -9.96 -3.79
CA MET A 162 -11.63 -9.92 -2.80
C MET A 162 -12.03 -10.54 -1.45
N GLY A 163 -13.26 -10.33 -1.01
CA GLY A 163 -13.76 -10.93 0.22
C GLY A 163 -13.98 -12.45 0.11
N GLU A 164 -14.44 -12.95 -1.03
CA GLU A 164 -14.53 -14.38 -1.28
C GLU A 164 -13.14 -15.05 -1.28
N THR A 165 -12.11 -14.40 -1.83
CA THR A 165 -10.72 -14.90 -1.73
C THR A 165 -10.24 -14.93 -0.27
N ALA A 166 -10.67 -13.99 0.57
CA ALA A 166 -10.35 -14.01 2.00
C ALA A 166 -11.05 -15.17 2.73
N GLU A 167 -12.29 -15.51 2.37
CA GLU A 167 -13.00 -16.70 2.90
C GLU A 167 -12.30 -18.00 2.44
N GLU A 168 -11.82 -18.06 1.19
CA GLU A 168 -11.02 -19.19 0.71
C GLU A 168 -9.74 -19.37 1.53
N VAL A 169 -9.04 -18.29 1.82
CA VAL A 169 -7.85 -18.30 2.69
C VAL A 169 -8.23 -18.74 4.10
N ALA A 170 -9.30 -18.16 4.70
CA ALA A 170 -9.77 -18.54 6.03
C ALA A 170 -10.05 -20.04 6.13
N GLN A 171 -10.74 -20.61 5.13
CA GLN A 171 -11.07 -22.02 5.07
C GLN A 171 -9.85 -22.91 4.89
N ARG A 172 -8.99 -22.61 3.89
CA ARG A 172 -7.82 -23.45 3.55
C ARG A 172 -6.75 -23.45 4.65
N TYR A 173 -6.55 -22.31 5.30
CA TYR A 173 -5.53 -22.14 6.34
C TYR A 173 -6.11 -22.17 7.76
N LYS A 174 -7.39 -22.52 7.90
CA LYS A 174 -8.09 -22.73 9.19
C LYS A 174 -8.02 -21.52 10.12
N VAL A 175 -8.20 -20.33 9.56
CA VAL A 175 -8.23 -19.07 10.33
C VAL A 175 -9.67 -18.79 10.76
N GLY A 176 -9.99 -19.09 12.01
CA GLY A 176 -11.34 -18.91 12.57
C GLY A 176 -11.72 -17.45 12.80
N ARG A 177 -13.03 -17.21 12.96
CA ARG A 177 -13.62 -15.88 13.16
C ARG A 177 -13.06 -15.16 14.40
N GLU A 178 -12.94 -15.83 15.52
CA GLU A 178 -12.44 -15.25 16.77
C GLU A 178 -11.03 -14.69 16.60
N ARG A 179 -10.11 -15.46 16.02
CA ARG A 179 -8.74 -15.00 15.74
C ARG A 179 -8.73 -13.79 14.81
N GLN A 180 -9.62 -13.73 13.82
CA GLN A 180 -9.74 -12.60 12.91
C GLN A 180 -10.21 -11.35 13.65
N ASP A 181 -11.19 -11.46 14.54
CA ASP A 181 -11.71 -10.35 15.32
C ASP A 181 -10.67 -9.87 16.37
N GLU A 182 -9.91 -10.78 17.00
CA GLU A 182 -8.79 -10.43 17.90
C GLU A 182 -7.69 -9.65 17.15
N PHE A 183 -7.35 -10.11 15.95
CA PHE A 183 -6.38 -9.41 15.10
C PHE A 183 -6.84 -8.00 14.73
N ALA A 184 -8.11 -7.86 14.34
CA ALA A 184 -8.71 -6.57 14.01
C ALA A 184 -8.75 -5.62 15.22
N LEU A 185 -9.12 -6.13 16.40
CA LEU A 185 -9.08 -5.36 17.64
C LEU A 185 -7.67 -4.86 17.93
N ARG A 186 -6.66 -5.74 17.84
CA ARG A 186 -5.25 -5.38 18.03
C ARG A 186 -4.81 -4.30 17.04
N SER A 187 -5.19 -4.40 15.76
CA SER A 187 -4.88 -3.38 14.76
C SER A 187 -5.40 -2.01 15.17
N HIS A 188 -6.65 -1.91 15.61
CA HIS A 188 -7.24 -0.66 16.09
C HIS A 188 -6.58 -0.13 17.37
N GLN A 189 -6.30 -1.00 18.34
CA GLN A 189 -5.66 -0.62 19.60
C GLN A 189 -4.25 -0.08 19.36
N ASN A 190 -3.46 -0.76 18.52
CA ASN A 190 -2.11 -0.35 18.16
C ASN A 190 -2.12 0.99 17.41
N ALA A 191 -3.05 1.17 16.46
CA ALA A 191 -3.17 2.41 15.71
C ALA A 191 -3.59 3.59 16.60
N ALA A 192 -4.53 3.37 17.53
CA ALA A 192 -4.94 4.39 18.49
C ALA A 192 -3.78 4.78 19.42
N ALA A 193 -3.07 3.80 19.97
CA ALA A 193 -1.90 4.06 20.83
C ALA A 193 -0.79 4.80 20.09
N ALA A 194 -0.51 4.43 18.83
CA ALA A 194 0.49 5.10 18.00
C ALA A 194 0.09 6.55 17.66
N ARG A 195 -1.18 6.78 17.33
CA ARG A 195 -1.73 8.13 17.09
C ARG A 195 -1.61 9.00 18.35
N ASP A 196 -2.08 8.50 19.49
CA ASP A 196 -2.13 9.24 20.75
C ASP A 196 -0.71 9.54 21.29
N ALA A 197 0.26 8.70 20.97
CA ALA A 197 1.68 8.91 21.25
C ALA A 197 2.39 9.83 20.22
N GLY A 198 1.68 10.33 19.19
CA GLY A 198 2.25 11.22 18.17
C GLY A 198 3.20 10.52 17.18
N HIS A 199 3.16 9.18 17.09
CA HIS A 199 4.09 8.41 16.26
C HIS A 199 3.92 8.68 14.76
N PHE A 200 2.74 9.13 14.32
CA PHE A 200 2.46 9.44 12.92
C PHE A 200 2.77 10.90 12.54
N ALA A 201 3.08 11.78 13.49
CA ALA A 201 3.30 13.21 13.22
C ALA A 201 4.42 13.47 12.19
N GLY A 202 5.48 12.65 12.23
CA GLY A 202 6.61 12.78 11.29
C GLY A 202 6.33 12.28 9.88
N GLU A 203 5.25 11.52 9.66
CA GLU A 203 4.92 10.96 8.35
C GLU A 203 3.70 11.63 7.67
N ILE A 204 2.83 12.30 8.42
CA ILE A 204 1.58 12.88 7.90
C ILE A 204 1.81 14.28 7.31
N VAL A 205 1.30 14.46 6.09
CA VAL A 205 1.12 15.74 5.40
C VAL A 205 -0.32 16.18 5.58
N GLU A 206 -0.56 17.34 6.16
CA GLU A 206 -1.92 17.88 6.28
C GLU A 206 -2.55 18.12 4.91
N ILE A 207 -3.82 17.75 4.77
CA ILE A 207 -4.63 18.03 3.58
C ILE A 207 -5.93 18.70 4.01
N ASP A 208 -6.13 19.94 3.63
CA ASP A 208 -7.35 20.73 3.90
C ASP A 208 -7.81 20.68 5.37
N GLY A 209 -6.86 20.80 6.31
CA GLY A 209 -7.11 20.74 7.74
C GLY A 209 -7.26 19.33 8.32
N VAL A 210 -7.16 18.28 7.49
CA VAL A 210 -7.16 16.89 7.95
C VAL A 210 -5.74 16.49 8.33
N THR A 211 -5.54 16.12 9.60
CA THR A 211 -4.22 15.84 10.20
C THR A 211 -4.09 14.43 10.78
N SER A 212 -5.14 13.61 10.70
CA SER A 212 -5.13 12.24 11.26
C SER A 212 -5.97 11.26 10.45
N ASP A 213 -5.61 9.99 10.55
CA ASP A 213 -6.33 8.90 9.89
C ASP A 213 -7.75 8.76 10.43
N GLU A 214 -8.76 8.75 9.56
CA GLU A 214 -10.17 8.69 9.95
C GLU A 214 -10.63 7.29 10.39
N GLY A 215 -9.89 6.24 10.01
CA GLY A 215 -10.31 4.83 10.17
C GLY A 215 -10.24 4.31 11.60
N ILE A 216 -9.38 4.89 12.44
CA ILE A 216 -9.02 4.36 13.75
C ILE A 216 -10.21 4.42 14.73
N ARG A 217 -10.61 3.24 15.25
CA ARG A 217 -11.72 3.08 16.20
C ARG A 217 -11.20 2.65 17.57
N ALA A 218 -10.82 3.61 18.40
CA ALA A 218 -10.31 3.35 19.75
C ALA A 218 -11.33 2.65 20.68
N ASP A 219 -12.63 2.79 20.37
CA ASP A 219 -13.75 2.20 21.12
C ASP A 219 -14.17 0.81 20.62
N THR A 220 -13.44 0.20 19.70
CA THR A 220 -13.71 -1.17 19.22
C THR A 220 -13.48 -2.20 20.32
N SER A 221 -14.31 -3.26 20.34
CA SER A 221 -14.19 -4.38 21.28
C SER A 221 -14.56 -5.70 20.62
N LEU A 222 -14.12 -6.83 21.19
CA LEU A 222 -14.49 -8.16 20.70
C LEU A 222 -16.00 -8.36 20.65
N GLU A 223 -16.72 -7.84 21.64
CA GLU A 223 -18.18 -7.92 21.68
C GLU A 223 -18.85 -7.17 20.52
N LYS A 224 -18.31 -6.00 20.13
CA LYS A 224 -18.80 -5.24 18.97
C LYS A 224 -18.49 -5.98 17.67
N LEU A 225 -17.29 -6.52 17.53
CA LEU A 225 -16.86 -7.27 16.35
C LEU A 225 -17.66 -8.56 16.19
N ALA A 226 -17.88 -9.33 17.25
CA ALA A 226 -18.63 -10.59 17.22
C ALA A 226 -20.08 -10.41 16.72
N LYS A 227 -20.70 -9.23 16.92
CA LYS A 227 -22.07 -8.92 16.46
C LYS A 227 -22.14 -8.64 14.94
N LEU A 228 -21.01 -8.44 14.27
CA LEU A 228 -21.01 -8.13 12.85
C LEU A 228 -21.36 -9.38 12.02
N LYS A 229 -22.23 -9.19 11.05
CA LYS A 229 -22.60 -10.23 10.09
C LYS A 229 -21.46 -10.45 9.08
N THR A 230 -21.34 -11.69 8.61
CA THR A 230 -20.50 -12.03 7.47
C THR A 230 -21.00 -11.34 6.21
N VAL A 231 -20.09 -10.92 5.34
CA VAL A 231 -20.42 -10.06 4.18
C VAL A 231 -20.38 -10.83 2.87
N PHE A 232 -19.46 -11.78 2.73
CA PHE A 232 -19.14 -12.40 1.43
C PHE A 232 -19.66 -13.83 1.30
N LYS A 233 -19.89 -14.53 2.42
CA LYS A 233 -20.41 -15.89 2.47
C LYS A 233 -21.33 -16.04 3.67
N ALA A 234 -22.48 -16.68 3.50
CA ALA A 234 -23.50 -16.78 4.57
C ALA A 234 -22.94 -17.39 5.86
N ASP A 235 -22.21 -18.52 5.73
CA ASP A 235 -21.54 -19.22 6.84
C ASP A 235 -20.04 -18.91 6.87
N GLY A 236 -19.66 -17.72 6.46
CA GLY A 236 -18.28 -17.26 6.40
C GLY A 236 -17.75 -16.73 7.73
N THR A 237 -16.57 -16.15 7.67
CA THR A 237 -15.88 -15.58 8.83
C THR A 237 -15.48 -14.12 8.63
N VAL A 238 -15.50 -13.64 7.38
CA VAL A 238 -15.06 -12.30 7.00
C VAL A 238 -16.21 -11.30 7.17
N THR A 239 -15.92 -10.22 7.89
CA THR A 239 -16.87 -9.14 8.20
C THR A 239 -16.30 -7.78 7.85
N ALA A 240 -17.13 -6.74 7.88
CA ALA A 240 -16.64 -5.36 7.76
C ALA A 240 -15.69 -4.93 8.90
N GLY A 241 -15.68 -5.64 10.03
CA GLY A 241 -14.84 -5.34 11.18
C GLY A 241 -13.44 -5.96 11.12
N ASN A 242 -13.28 -7.05 10.37
CA ASN A 242 -12.00 -7.76 10.20
C ASN A 242 -11.45 -7.69 8.77
N SER A 243 -11.90 -6.69 8.02
CA SER A 243 -11.47 -6.34 6.66
C SER A 243 -11.04 -4.88 6.60
N SER A 244 -10.10 -4.56 5.73
CA SER A 244 -9.77 -3.16 5.45
C SER A 244 -10.94 -2.45 4.75
N PRO A 245 -11.22 -1.17 5.09
CA PRO A 245 -12.24 -0.39 4.40
C PRO A 245 -11.75 0.13 3.03
N LEU A 246 -12.66 0.74 2.27
CA LEU A 246 -12.33 1.52 1.08
C LEU A 246 -11.88 2.91 1.50
N ASN A 247 -10.80 3.42 0.92
CA ASN A 247 -10.10 4.60 1.42
C ASN A 247 -9.55 5.50 0.31
N ASP A 248 -9.23 6.72 0.73
CA ASP A 248 -8.54 7.74 -0.07
C ASP A 248 -7.21 8.08 0.59
N GLY A 249 -6.15 8.26 -0.19
CA GLY A 249 -4.86 8.66 0.35
C GLY A 249 -3.70 8.57 -0.63
N ALA A 250 -2.57 9.17 -0.24
CA ALA A 250 -1.31 9.12 -0.98
C ALA A 250 -0.13 8.95 -0.02
N ALA A 251 0.93 8.30 -0.47
CA ALA A 251 2.18 8.15 0.26
C ALA A 251 3.35 8.10 -0.71
N GLY A 252 4.52 8.57 -0.29
CA GLY A 252 5.71 8.55 -1.12
C GLY A 252 7.00 8.68 -0.32
N LEU A 253 8.10 8.46 -1.02
CA LEU A 253 9.44 8.44 -0.49
C LEU A 253 10.41 9.11 -1.49
N VAL A 254 11.46 9.74 -0.98
CA VAL A 254 12.61 10.18 -1.77
C VAL A 254 13.70 9.14 -1.61
N LEU A 255 14.18 8.63 -2.74
CA LEU A 255 15.29 7.70 -2.82
C LEU A 255 16.51 8.38 -3.43
N MET A 256 17.70 8.12 -2.87
CA MET A 256 18.97 8.67 -3.37
C MET A 256 20.02 7.57 -3.55
N SER A 257 20.90 7.78 -4.52
CA SER A 257 22.16 7.04 -4.62
C SER A 257 23.06 7.38 -3.43
N GLU A 258 24.03 6.51 -3.13
CA GLU A 258 25.04 6.79 -2.11
C GLU A 258 25.83 8.07 -2.40
N ASP A 259 26.12 8.33 -3.67
CA ASP A 259 26.86 9.52 -4.09
C ASP A 259 26.04 10.80 -3.91
N ALA A 260 24.75 10.79 -4.26
CA ALA A 260 23.84 11.91 -4.01
C ALA A 260 23.68 12.16 -2.51
N LEU A 261 23.52 11.11 -1.70
CA LEU A 261 23.43 11.21 -0.24
C LEU A 261 24.65 11.86 0.37
N LYS A 262 25.86 11.45 -0.03
CA LYS A 262 27.12 12.04 0.45
C LYS A 262 27.23 13.53 0.11
N ARG A 263 26.73 13.94 -1.05
CA ARG A 263 26.73 15.37 -1.46
C ARG A 263 25.67 16.21 -0.72
N SER A 264 24.55 15.60 -0.34
CA SER A 264 23.44 16.29 0.30
C SER A 264 23.63 16.54 1.79
N ASN A 265 24.52 15.82 2.44
CA ASN A 265 24.77 15.83 3.89
C ASN A 265 23.50 15.46 4.72
N LEU A 266 22.58 14.70 4.13
CA LEU A 266 21.34 14.23 4.78
C LEU A 266 21.58 12.95 5.57
N GLU A 267 20.81 12.76 6.65
CA GLU A 267 20.75 11.47 7.34
C GLU A 267 19.66 10.59 6.70
N PRO A 268 19.98 9.39 6.22
CA PRO A 268 18.98 8.50 5.64
C PRO A 268 18.06 7.92 6.70
N LEU A 269 16.82 7.69 6.33
CA LEU A 269 15.85 6.93 7.13
C LEU A 269 16.20 5.44 7.16
N GLY A 270 16.81 4.95 6.09
CA GLY A 270 17.23 3.58 5.92
C GLY A 270 17.72 3.31 4.50
N ARG A 271 18.19 2.10 4.25
CA ARG A 271 18.69 1.61 2.96
C ARG A 271 17.71 0.60 2.35
N TYR A 272 17.43 0.71 1.07
CA TYR A 272 16.76 -0.34 0.32
C TYR A 272 17.69 -1.54 0.15
N VAL A 273 17.29 -2.70 0.63
CA VAL A 273 18.10 -3.93 0.52
C VAL A 273 17.71 -4.72 -0.72
N ALA A 274 16.46 -5.10 -0.84
CA ALA A 274 15.94 -5.83 -1.98
C ALA A 274 14.41 -5.80 -2.04
N GLY A 275 13.87 -6.05 -3.22
CA GLY A 275 12.43 -6.28 -3.41
C GLY A 275 12.16 -7.49 -4.28
N ALA A 276 11.04 -8.18 -4.02
CA ALA A 276 10.58 -9.29 -4.82
C ALA A 276 9.06 -9.33 -4.92
N SER A 277 8.58 -9.88 -6.02
CA SER A 277 7.17 -10.22 -6.20
C SER A 277 7.05 -11.71 -6.58
N ALA A 278 5.93 -12.32 -6.23
CA ALA A 278 5.61 -13.71 -6.54
C ALA A 278 4.15 -13.85 -6.94
N GLY A 279 3.85 -14.84 -7.77
CA GLY A 279 2.49 -15.23 -8.13
C GLY A 279 1.99 -16.39 -7.29
N VAL A 280 0.69 -16.43 -7.04
CA VAL A 280 -0.04 -17.52 -6.41
C VAL A 280 -1.37 -17.72 -7.15
N HIS A 281 -2.12 -18.78 -6.83
CA HIS A 281 -3.45 -18.95 -7.42
C HIS A 281 -4.36 -17.76 -7.08
N PRO A 282 -5.12 -17.19 -8.04
CA PRO A 282 -5.95 -16.02 -7.82
C PRO A 282 -6.94 -16.15 -6.65
N ASP A 283 -7.52 -17.32 -6.45
CA ASP A 283 -8.50 -17.56 -5.37
C ASP A 283 -7.90 -17.45 -3.96
N VAL A 284 -6.59 -17.57 -3.84
CA VAL A 284 -5.86 -17.43 -2.58
C VAL A 284 -4.83 -16.29 -2.64
N MET A 285 -5.16 -15.22 -3.33
CA MET A 285 -4.25 -14.06 -3.48
C MET A 285 -3.68 -13.57 -2.14
N GLY A 286 -4.42 -13.75 -1.06
CA GLY A 286 -4.07 -13.32 0.30
C GLY A 286 -2.75 -13.90 0.81
N ILE A 287 -2.33 -15.09 0.32
CA ILE A 287 -1.04 -15.69 0.73
C ILE A 287 0.15 -15.27 -0.15
N GLY A 288 -0.06 -14.42 -1.15
CA GLY A 288 1.01 -13.91 -2.02
C GLY A 288 2.24 -13.35 -1.27
N PRO A 289 2.09 -12.70 -0.09
CA PRO A 289 3.21 -12.26 0.73
C PRO A 289 4.17 -13.38 1.13
N VAL A 290 3.70 -14.62 1.30
CA VAL A 290 4.55 -15.75 1.73
C VAL A 290 5.67 -16.02 0.73
N PRO A 291 5.38 -16.41 -0.53
CA PRO A 291 6.44 -16.66 -1.50
C PRO A 291 7.22 -15.40 -1.89
N ALA A 292 6.61 -14.20 -1.82
CA ALA A 292 7.31 -12.94 -2.09
C ALA A 292 8.35 -12.65 -1.01
N THR A 293 7.99 -12.81 0.27
CA THR A 293 8.90 -12.64 1.42
C THR A 293 10.01 -13.68 1.39
N GLN A 294 9.68 -14.96 1.20
CA GLN A 294 10.71 -16.00 1.11
C GLN A 294 11.72 -15.70 -0.01
N LYS A 295 11.22 -15.35 -1.20
CA LYS A 295 12.06 -15.01 -2.35
C LYS A 295 13.00 -13.84 -2.10
N VAL A 296 12.57 -12.81 -1.36
CA VAL A 296 13.43 -11.66 -1.08
C VAL A 296 14.43 -11.97 0.04
N LEU A 297 14.04 -12.74 1.06
CA LEU A 297 14.95 -13.20 2.12
C LEU A 297 16.06 -14.09 1.55
N ASP A 298 15.71 -15.08 0.72
CA ASP A 298 16.67 -15.97 0.06
C ASP A 298 17.68 -15.20 -0.80
N ARG A 299 17.21 -14.15 -1.51
CA ARG A 299 18.08 -13.32 -2.37
C ARG A 299 19.20 -12.63 -1.59
N VAL A 300 18.98 -12.27 -0.34
CA VAL A 300 19.92 -11.53 0.49
C VAL A 300 20.55 -12.38 1.60
N GLY A 301 20.15 -13.65 1.72
CA GLY A 301 20.65 -14.57 2.74
C GLY A 301 20.13 -14.27 4.16
N TRP A 302 19.01 -13.54 4.30
CA TRP A 302 18.39 -13.30 5.59
C TRP A 302 17.38 -14.40 5.93
N LYS A 303 17.17 -14.61 7.22
CA LYS A 303 16.14 -15.49 7.76
C LYS A 303 14.99 -14.66 8.33
N ILE A 304 13.80 -15.26 8.44
CA ILE A 304 12.64 -14.59 9.02
C ILE A 304 12.90 -14.09 10.45
N GLY A 305 13.68 -14.83 11.24
CA GLY A 305 14.09 -14.45 12.60
C GLY A 305 15.11 -13.33 12.69
N ASP A 306 15.68 -12.87 11.56
CA ASP A 306 16.59 -11.71 11.56
C ASP A 306 15.82 -10.39 11.51
N LEU A 307 14.52 -10.44 11.22
CA LEU A 307 13.64 -9.28 11.15
C LEU A 307 13.28 -8.78 12.54
N GLN A 308 13.34 -7.47 12.73
CA GLN A 308 12.98 -6.79 13.98
C GLN A 308 11.67 -6.03 13.86
N GLN A 309 11.26 -5.67 12.63
CA GLN A 309 10.01 -4.99 12.33
C GLN A 309 9.41 -5.55 11.03
N ALA A 310 8.08 -5.65 10.99
CA ALA A 310 7.36 -6.01 9.78
C ALA A 310 6.06 -5.20 9.64
N GLU A 311 5.89 -4.59 8.48
CA GLU A 311 4.62 -4.03 8.06
C GLU A 311 3.99 -4.96 7.02
N LEU A 312 2.96 -5.69 7.43
CA LEU A 312 2.14 -6.56 6.59
C LEU A 312 0.82 -5.87 6.31
N ASN A 313 0.52 -5.59 5.05
CA ASN A 313 -0.76 -4.96 4.73
C ASN A 313 -1.93 -5.88 5.10
N GLU A 314 -2.86 -5.36 5.90
CA GLU A 314 -4.03 -6.07 6.42
C GLU A 314 -5.24 -5.88 5.50
N ALA A 315 -5.20 -6.43 4.29
CA ALA A 315 -6.38 -6.38 3.43
C ALA A 315 -7.58 -7.08 4.10
N PHE A 316 -7.30 -8.23 4.75
CA PHE A 316 -8.22 -8.99 5.58
C PHE A 316 -7.45 -9.61 6.76
N ALA A 317 -8.06 -9.72 7.93
CA ALA A 317 -7.45 -10.39 9.07
C ALA A 317 -7.15 -11.88 8.76
N ALA A 318 -8.05 -12.56 8.06
CA ALA A 318 -7.85 -13.94 7.61
C ALA A 318 -6.56 -14.11 6.81
N GLN A 319 -6.33 -13.20 5.86
CA GLN A 319 -5.14 -13.19 5.01
C GLN A 319 -3.87 -12.89 5.83
N ALA A 320 -3.90 -11.87 6.68
CA ALA A 320 -2.75 -11.47 7.47
C ALA A 320 -2.31 -12.58 8.44
N LEU A 321 -3.25 -13.21 9.13
CA LEU A 321 -3.01 -14.33 10.02
C LEU A 321 -2.42 -15.54 9.29
N ALA A 322 -2.98 -15.90 8.11
CA ALA A 322 -2.44 -17.00 7.32
C ALA A 322 -0.99 -16.74 6.87
N VAL A 323 -0.64 -15.49 6.55
CA VAL A 323 0.73 -15.10 6.21
C VAL A 323 1.66 -15.20 7.42
N VAL A 324 1.25 -14.68 8.57
CA VAL A 324 2.02 -14.74 9.83
C VAL A 324 2.31 -16.20 10.21
N ASP A 325 1.28 -17.06 10.18
CA ASP A 325 1.41 -18.48 10.52
C ASP A 325 2.36 -19.21 9.55
N GLN A 326 2.25 -18.97 8.23
CA GLN A 326 3.07 -19.66 7.23
C GLN A 326 4.53 -19.19 7.19
N LEU A 327 4.78 -17.91 7.44
CA LEU A 327 6.13 -17.39 7.53
C LEU A 327 6.81 -17.75 8.86
N GLY A 328 6.04 -18.09 9.90
CA GLY A 328 6.56 -18.26 11.25
C GLY A 328 7.16 -16.97 11.82
N ILE A 329 6.65 -15.82 11.38
CA ILE A 329 7.10 -14.53 11.87
C ILE A 329 6.50 -14.24 13.25
N ASP A 330 7.29 -13.66 14.16
CA ASP A 330 6.80 -13.25 15.46
C ASP A 330 5.67 -12.22 15.34
N PRO A 331 4.44 -12.52 15.80
CA PRO A 331 3.33 -11.58 15.73
C PRO A 331 3.58 -10.25 16.44
N ALA A 332 4.52 -10.20 17.41
CA ALA A 332 4.83 -8.97 18.15
C ALA A 332 5.51 -7.90 17.28
N ILE A 333 6.27 -8.30 16.25
CA ILE A 333 6.94 -7.37 15.36
C ILE A 333 6.05 -6.96 14.17
N VAL A 334 4.87 -7.57 13.99
CA VAL A 334 3.96 -7.31 12.87
C VAL A 334 2.99 -6.19 13.22
N ASN A 335 3.01 -5.12 12.43
CA ASN A 335 2.12 -3.95 12.53
C ASN A 335 1.98 -3.40 13.96
N PRO A 336 3.07 -3.12 14.65
CA PRO A 336 2.99 -2.67 16.04
C PRO A 336 2.48 -1.23 16.19
N SER A 337 2.27 -0.52 15.09
CA SER A 337 1.56 0.77 15.03
C SER A 337 0.15 0.65 14.43
N GLY A 338 -0.40 -0.57 14.35
CA GLY A 338 -1.65 -0.86 13.64
C GLY A 338 -1.47 -0.94 12.14
N GLY A 339 -2.44 -1.54 11.45
CA GLY A 339 -2.38 -1.78 10.00
C GLY A 339 -3.64 -1.31 9.27
N ALA A 340 -3.85 -1.85 8.09
CA ALA A 340 -4.86 -1.36 7.14
C ALA A 340 -6.31 -1.56 7.61
N ILE A 341 -6.58 -2.50 8.51
CA ILE A 341 -7.93 -2.66 9.10
C ILE A 341 -8.30 -1.40 9.89
N ALA A 342 -7.35 -0.83 10.63
CA ALA A 342 -7.55 0.38 11.41
C ALA A 342 -7.29 1.66 10.63
N ILE A 343 -6.16 1.73 9.91
CA ILE A 343 -5.70 2.94 9.23
C ILE A 343 -6.40 3.12 7.88
N GLY A 344 -6.51 2.03 7.10
CA GLY A 344 -7.12 2.02 5.77
C GLY A 344 -6.23 1.45 4.67
N HIS A 345 -6.86 1.13 3.51
CA HIS A 345 -6.20 0.50 2.36
C HIS A 345 -6.52 1.20 1.03
N PRO A 346 -6.08 2.44 0.81
CA PRO A 346 -6.14 3.03 -0.53
C PRO A 346 -5.13 2.31 -1.43
N LEU A 347 -5.60 1.57 -2.43
CA LEU A 347 -4.86 0.51 -3.12
C LEU A 347 -3.48 0.96 -3.62
N GLY A 348 -3.42 1.94 -4.50
CA GLY A 348 -2.17 2.43 -5.09
C GLY A 348 -1.22 3.09 -4.09
N CYS A 349 -1.74 3.64 -2.98
CA CYS A 349 -0.98 4.28 -1.91
C CYS A 349 -0.33 3.26 -0.96
N SER A 350 -1.03 2.16 -0.65
CA SER A 350 -0.74 1.31 0.52
C SER A 350 0.68 0.76 0.58
N GLY A 351 1.26 0.38 -0.56
CA GLY A 351 2.63 -0.13 -0.60
C GLY A 351 3.68 0.90 -0.15
N ALA A 352 3.52 2.15 -0.56
CA ALA A 352 4.37 3.25 -0.11
C ALA A 352 4.06 3.64 1.34
N ARG A 353 2.77 3.58 1.76
CA ARG A 353 2.34 3.86 3.12
C ARG A 353 3.00 2.91 4.14
N ILE A 354 2.97 1.60 3.89
CA ILE A 354 3.59 0.66 4.84
C ILE A 354 5.11 0.82 4.91
N LEU A 355 5.77 1.16 3.80
CA LEU A 355 7.20 1.50 3.79
C LEU A 355 7.49 2.78 4.59
N THR A 356 6.65 3.81 4.45
CA THR A 356 6.77 5.06 5.21
C THR A 356 6.68 4.78 6.71
N THR A 357 5.63 4.10 7.15
CA THR A 357 5.44 3.75 8.58
C THR A 357 6.59 2.88 9.11
N LEU A 358 7.04 1.88 8.33
CA LEU A 358 8.17 1.01 8.69
C LEU A 358 9.45 1.81 8.96
N LEU A 359 9.84 2.70 8.04
CA LEU A 359 11.05 3.51 8.15
C LEU A 359 11.01 4.47 9.35
N HIS A 360 9.88 5.18 9.55
CA HIS A 360 9.70 6.06 10.71
C HIS A 360 9.75 5.29 12.02
N ARG A 361 9.14 4.09 12.07
CA ARG A 361 9.19 3.26 13.25
C ARG A 361 10.59 2.75 13.54
N MET A 362 11.29 2.18 12.55
CA MET A 362 12.66 1.70 12.71
C MET A 362 13.59 2.82 13.21
N ARG A 363 13.41 4.06 12.69
CA ARG A 363 14.16 5.22 13.18
C ARG A 363 13.88 5.52 14.66
N ARG A 364 12.63 5.41 15.10
CA ARG A 364 12.21 5.67 16.47
C ARG A 364 12.67 4.60 17.46
N THR A 365 12.60 3.32 17.06
CA THR A 365 12.93 2.17 17.93
C THR A 365 14.42 1.80 17.91
N GLY A 366 15.17 2.23 16.91
CA GLY A 366 16.56 1.83 16.71
C GLY A 366 16.72 0.48 16.00
N ASP A 367 15.62 -0.13 15.53
CA ASP A 367 15.66 -1.39 14.81
C ASP A 367 16.36 -1.26 13.47
N THR A 368 17.08 -2.32 13.07
CA THR A 368 17.99 -2.27 11.91
C THR A 368 17.50 -3.06 10.70
N ARG A 369 16.60 -4.05 10.87
CA ARG A 369 16.10 -4.90 9.78
C ARG A 369 14.59 -4.94 9.73
N GLY A 370 14.03 -4.48 8.62
CA GLY A 370 12.60 -4.38 8.42
C GLY A 370 12.09 -5.03 7.14
N LEU A 371 10.84 -5.48 7.19
CA LEU A 371 10.08 -6.05 6.08
C LEU A 371 8.82 -5.23 5.85
N ALA A 372 8.55 -4.83 4.61
CA ALA A 372 7.22 -4.44 4.16
C ALA A 372 6.71 -5.47 3.14
N THR A 373 5.52 -6.03 3.37
CA THR A 373 4.95 -7.04 2.46
C THR A 373 3.44 -6.92 2.35
N MET A 374 2.90 -7.32 1.20
CA MET A 374 1.47 -7.21 0.93
C MET A 374 0.97 -8.19 -0.13
N CYS A 375 -0.28 -8.61 0.01
CA CYS A 375 -1.02 -9.32 -1.02
C CYS A 375 -1.46 -8.38 -2.14
N VAL A 376 -1.67 -8.95 -3.30
CA VAL A 376 -2.05 -8.22 -4.52
C VAL A 376 -3.15 -8.99 -5.23
N GLY A 377 -4.18 -8.33 -5.64
CA GLY A 377 -5.28 -8.91 -6.41
C GLY A 377 -4.80 -9.73 -7.60
N VAL A 378 -5.64 -10.65 -8.06
CA VAL A 378 -5.32 -11.57 -9.17
C VAL A 378 -4.13 -12.52 -8.86
N GLY A 379 -3.90 -12.81 -7.58
CA GLY A 379 -2.95 -13.85 -7.17
C GLY A 379 -1.49 -13.45 -7.20
N GLN A 380 -1.11 -12.35 -6.52
CA GLN A 380 0.28 -11.96 -6.38
C GLN A 380 0.60 -11.52 -4.94
N GLY A 381 1.89 -11.40 -4.65
CA GLY A 381 2.42 -10.74 -3.46
C GLY A 381 3.66 -9.93 -3.77
N SER A 382 3.95 -8.92 -2.97
CA SER A 382 5.16 -8.10 -3.06
C SER A 382 5.78 -7.94 -1.69
N ALA A 383 7.11 -7.89 -1.63
CA ALA A 383 7.89 -7.71 -0.42
C ALA A 383 9.12 -6.85 -0.67
N VAL A 384 9.45 -5.99 0.28
CA VAL A 384 10.64 -5.14 0.28
C VAL A 384 11.33 -5.27 1.63
N LEU A 385 12.65 -5.48 1.60
CA LEU A 385 13.52 -5.45 2.77
C LEU A 385 14.23 -4.12 2.86
N VAL A 386 14.29 -3.59 4.07
CA VAL A 386 15.02 -2.36 4.40
C VAL A 386 15.95 -2.62 5.57
N GLU A 387 17.07 -1.87 5.60
CA GLU A 387 17.95 -1.87 6.76
C GLU A 387 18.33 -0.43 7.16
N ARG A 388 18.80 -0.28 8.39
CA ARG A 388 19.21 0.98 8.95
C ARG A 388 20.59 0.90 9.58
#